data_1652078f1e1cadae7a585544baa14f3d
#
_entry.id   1652078f1e1cadae7a585544baa14f3d
#
_cell.length_a   1.000
_cell.length_b   1.000
_cell.length_c   1.000
_cell.angle_alpha   90.00
_cell.angle_beta   90.00
_cell.angle_gamma   90.00
#
_symmetry.space_group_name_H-M   'P 1'
#
loop_
_entity.id
_entity.type
_entity.pdbx_description
1 polymer ?
#
loop_
_entity_poly.entity_id
_entity_poly.type
_entity_poly.pdbx_seq_one_letter_code
_entity_poly.pdbx_strand_id
1 'polypeptide(L)'
;MEDSKDLLQHPRRNLGNRYRSQAKKFAKLASKDESRFAENIGWAEQSARQAILYDFTDEENWRCLAEIKHVLGDSEGLSAVLEDLFSILGRDPEQVEQLKDIDFLKFGMELLEAALSRDPLNPDVWWEKLNSSGTEIGNLAEFVERCKRLDFRDQRANIIFSRRIERIRDSGQTELFIELARNLLAHRPQNHELWHELGRLYERLNRTEEAWICYDHVQTLRTHSNVRDEYMSRLTSKMDGNNKQSWTKPPISKREEFLSQMVALASRVSIKETTEVIEEVSDANFSKDEQNLIRLINQKDYSEAFFVARRLVAQGEDWALEYLNEARLGLN
;
A
#
# COMPACT_ATOMS: atom_id res chain seq x y z
N MET A 1 -21.38 -19.85 10.47
CA MET A 1 -21.02 -18.93 9.39
C MET A 1 -20.39 -17.71 10.07
N GLU A 2 -19.12 -17.82 10.41
CA GLU A 2 -18.36 -16.67 10.90
C GLU A 2 -18.12 -15.73 9.73
N ASP A 3 -18.54 -14.51 9.94
CA ASP A 3 -18.61 -13.47 8.92
C ASP A 3 -17.24 -13.23 8.30
N SER A 4 -17.14 -13.42 6.99
CA SER A 4 -16.00 -13.04 6.16
C SER A 4 -15.66 -11.53 6.23
N LYS A 5 -16.47 -10.75 6.93
CA LYS A 5 -16.25 -9.33 7.24
C LYS A 5 -15.09 -9.07 8.18
N ASP A 6 -14.65 -10.09 8.95
CA ASP A 6 -13.55 -9.93 9.94
C ASP A 6 -12.15 -10.15 9.37
N LEU A 7 -12.00 -10.78 8.20
CA LEU A 7 -10.69 -11.14 7.64
C LEU A 7 -9.84 -9.95 7.22
N LEU A 8 -10.45 -8.81 6.91
CA LEU A 8 -9.76 -7.57 6.56
C LEU A 8 -9.84 -6.50 7.66
N GLN A 9 -10.42 -6.81 8.81
CA GLN A 9 -10.25 -5.95 9.97
C GLN A 9 -8.77 -5.99 10.37
N HIS A 10 -8.20 -4.80 10.58
CA HIS A 10 -6.82 -4.71 11.05
C HIS A 10 -6.71 -5.52 12.36
N PRO A 11 -5.86 -6.57 12.44
CA PRO A 11 -5.85 -7.50 13.59
C PRO A 11 -5.47 -6.82 14.92
N ARG A 12 -5.14 -5.53 14.86
CA ARG A 12 -4.71 -4.72 16.01
C ARG A 12 -5.61 -3.52 16.30
N ARG A 13 -6.83 -3.48 15.75
CA ARG A 13 -7.80 -2.40 15.99
C ARG A 13 -8.01 -2.10 17.48
N ASN A 14 -8.11 -3.13 18.31
CA ASN A 14 -8.25 -2.97 19.77
C ASN A 14 -7.03 -2.25 20.38
N LEU A 15 -5.82 -2.49 19.84
CA LEU A 15 -4.63 -1.78 20.28
C LEU A 15 -4.64 -0.33 19.83
N GLY A 16 -5.03 -0.05 18.58
CA GLY A 16 -5.22 1.31 18.08
C GLY A 16 -6.17 2.11 18.96
N ASN A 17 -7.36 1.56 19.26
CA ASN A 17 -8.35 2.18 20.15
C ASN A 17 -7.81 2.42 21.57
N ARG A 18 -7.02 1.50 22.10
CA ARG A 18 -6.40 1.64 23.43
C ARG A 18 -5.39 2.79 23.44
N TYR A 19 -4.53 2.87 22.44
CA TYR A 19 -3.54 3.94 22.33
C TYR A 19 -4.21 5.30 22.09
N ARG A 20 -5.25 5.38 21.24
CA ARG A 20 -6.05 6.59 21.08
C ARG A 20 -6.68 7.05 22.41
N SER A 21 -7.24 6.14 23.17
CA SER A 21 -7.81 6.46 24.50
C SER A 21 -6.75 6.96 25.47
N GLN A 22 -5.54 6.40 25.40
CA GLN A 22 -4.39 6.85 26.19
C GLN A 22 -3.93 8.24 25.76
N ALA A 23 -3.86 8.50 24.43
CA ALA A 23 -3.52 9.81 23.89
C ALA A 23 -4.50 10.89 24.37
N LYS A 24 -5.81 10.66 24.25
CA LYS A 24 -6.85 11.56 24.74
C LYS A 24 -6.74 11.81 26.26
N LYS A 25 -6.36 10.79 27.04
CA LYS A 25 -6.13 10.94 28.48
C LYS A 25 -4.95 11.87 28.79
N PHE A 26 -3.82 11.67 28.12
CA PHE A 26 -2.64 12.52 28.31
C PHE A 26 -2.87 13.95 27.81
N ALA A 27 -3.55 14.15 26.70
CA ALA A 27 -3.93 15.48 26.22
C ALA A 27 -4.81 16.21 27.25
N LYS A 28 -5.75 15.50 27.88
CA LYS A 28 -6.57 16.05 28.97
C LYS A 28 -5.76 16.35 30.24
N LEU A 29 -4.71 15.60 30.54
CA LEU A 29 -3.80 15.91 31.64
C LEU A 29 -2.96 17.15 31.33
N ALA A 30 -2.45 17.27 30.10
CA ALA A 30 -1.72 18.44 29.67
C ALA A 30 -2.54 19.74 29.81
N SER A 31 -3.82 19.73 29.45
CA SER A 31 -4.69 20.89 29.58
C SER A 31 -5.01 21.28 31.05
N LYS A 32 -4.76 20.39 32.03
CA LYS A 32 -5.06 20.63 33.45
C LYS A 32 -3.85 21.06 34.26
N ASP A 33 -2.65 20.70 33.83
CA ASP A 33 -1.40 20.91 34.56
C ASP A 33 -0.37 21.57 33.64
N GLU A 34 -0.31 22.90 33.68
CA GLU A 34 0.64 23.68 32.88
C GLU A 34 2.09 23.35 33.23
N SER A 35 2.40 22.97 34.46
CA SER A 35 3.76 22.65 34.87
C SER A 35 4.29 21.39 34.20
N ARG A 36 3.40 20.48 33.79
CA ARG A 36 3.72 19.22 33.13
C ARG A 36 3.16 19.16 31.70
N PHE A 37 2.79 20.30 31.15
CA PHE A 37 2.21 20.36 29.80
C PHE A 37 3.10 19.67 28.76
N ALA A 38 4.37 20.05 28.69
CA ALA A 38 5.30 19.52 27.70
C ALA A 38 5.48 17.98 27.80
N GLU A 39 5.55 17.46 29.01
CA GLU A 39 5.68 16.02 29.25
C GLU A 39 4.38 15.28 28.83
N ASN A 40 3.23 15.74 29.30
CA ASN A 40 1.95 15.09 29.07
C ASN A 40 1.55 15.15 27.58
N ILE A 41 1.78 16.28 26.90
CA ILE A 41 1.43 16.41 25.49
C ILE A 41 2.38 15.57 24.61
N GLY A 42 3.64 15.43 25.00
CA GLY A 42 4.58 14.50 24.33
C GLY A 42 4.13 13.03 24.44
N TRP A 43 3.65 12.61 25.62
CA TRP A 43 3.06 11.28 25.79
C TRP A 43 1.76 11.10 24.99
N ALA A 44 0.95 12.17 24.87
CA ALA A 44 -0.25 12.17 24.05
C ALA A 44 0.10 11.96 22.57
N GLU A 45 1.06 12.71 22.06
CA GLU A 45 1.52 12.59 20.67
C GLU A 45 2.07 11.19 20.38
N GLN A 46 2.96 10.69 21.23
CA GLN A 46 3.52 9.35 21.06
C GLN A 46 2.43 8.27 21.02
N SER A 47 1.44 8.37 21.94
CA SER A 47 0.32 7.44 21.96
C SER A 47 -0.56 7.56 20.72
N ALA A 48 -0.82 8.76 20.22
CA ALA A 48 -1.60 8.96 18.99
C ALA A 48 -0.88 8.41 17.76
N ARG A 49 0.44 8.58 17.64
CA ARG A 49 1.25 7.95 16.59
C ARG A 49 1.16 6.42 16.65
N GLN A 50 1.23 5.83 17.86
CA GLN A 50 1.05 4.39 18.04
C GLN A 50 -0.36 3.94 17.63
N ALA A 51 -1.40 4.72 17.89
CA ALA A 51 -2.76 4.40 17.45
C ALA A 51 -2.85 4.24 15.93
N ILE A 52 -2.27 5.16 15.16
CA ILE A 52 -2.22 5.08 13.69
C ILE A 52 -1.37 3.88 13.24
N LEU A 53 -0.23 3.62 13.86
CA LEU A 53 0.62 2.46 13.53
C LEU A 53 -0.11 1.12 13.72
N TYR A 54 -0.98 1.03 14.73
CA TYR A 54 -1.77 -0.18 14.96
C TYR A 54 -3.04 -0.25 14.12
N ASP A 55 -3.67 0.90 13.84
CA ASP A 55 -4.86 0.95 13.00
C ASP A 55 -4.95 2.28 12.23
N PHE A 56 -4.31 2.33 11.08
CA PHE A 56 -4.36 3.47 10.16
C PHE A 56 -5.70 3.56 9.40
N THR A 57 -6.56 2.56 9.51
CA THR A 57 -7.87 2.53 8.83
C THR A 57 -8.98 3.17 9.65
N ASP A 58 -8.72 3.52 10.90
CA ASP A 58 -9.65 4.25 11.75
C ASP A 58 -9.37 5.77 11.68
N GLU A 59 -10.29 6.51 11.08
CA GLU A 59 -10.21 7.97 10.89
C GLU A 59 -10.00 8.72 12.21
N GLU A 60 -10.57 8.22 13.32
CA GLU A 60 -10.42 8.82 14.64
C GLU A 60 -8.98 8.82 15.16
N ASN A 61 -8.14 7.91 14.68
CA ASN A 61 -6.72 7.92 15.03
C ASN A 61 -5.99 9.08 14.37
N TRP A 62 -6.35 9.40 13.12
CA TRP A 62 -5.82 10.54 12.37
C TRP A 62 -6.28 11.85 12.97
N ARG A 63 -7.59 11.98 13.28
CA ARG A 63 -8.14 13.15 13.97
C ARG A 63 -7.42 13.41 15.29
N CYS A 64 -7.25 12.37 16.09
CA CYS A 64 -6.59 12.46 17.39
C CYS A 64 -5.14 12.98 17.28
N LEU A 65 -4.35 12.49 16.32
CA LEU A 65 -2.98 12.96 16.12
C LEU A 65 -2.96 14.40 15.60
N ALA A 66 -3.82 14.74 14.65
CA ALA A 66 -3.92 16.09 14.10
C ALA A 66 -4.34 17.12 15.17
N GLU A 67 -5.33 16.79 16.02
CA GLU A 67 -5.74 17.64 17.17
C GLU A 67 -4.56 17.91 18.11
N ILE A 68 -3.77 16.88 18.43
CA ILE A 68 -2.61 17.03 19.33
C ILE A 68 -1.54 17.92 18.68
N LYS A 69 -1.27 17.75 17.37
CA LYS A 69 -0.35 18.60 16.63
C LYS A 69 -0.83 20.06 16.57
N HIS A 70 -2.12 20.26 16.38
CA HIS A 70 -2.73 21.60 16.43
C HIS A 70 -2.58 22.26 17.81
N VAL A 71 -2.85 21.53 18.88
CA VAL A 71 -2.67 22.02 20.28
C VAL A 71 -1.20 22.36 20.58
N LEU A 72 -0.27 21.62 20.00
CA LEU A 72 1.17 21.89 20.12
C LEU A 72 1.62 23.14 19.33
N GLY A 73 0.79 23.66 18.39
CA GLY A 73 1.21 24.66 17.43
C GLY A 73 2.25 24.14 16.43
N ASP A 74 2.32 22.82 16.22
CA ASP A 74 3.27 22.16 15.35
C ASP A 74 2.73 22.11 13.91
N SER A 75 2.96 23.19 13.18
CA SER A 75 2.52 23.34 11.78
C SER A 75 3.14 22.30 10.86
N GLU A 76 4.45 22.06 11.03
CA GLU A 76 5.18 21.04 10.22
C GLU A 76 4.69 19.63 10.52
N GLY A 77 4.47 19.31 11.79
CA GLY A 77 3.91 18.05 12.19
C GLY A 77 2.49 17.81 11.69
N LEU A 78 1.67 18.87 11.63
CA LEU A 78 0.31 18.77 11.09
C LEU A 78 0.34 18.59 9.56
N SER A 79 1.25 19.28 8.85
CA SER A 79 1.50 19.06 7.43
C SER A 79 1.87 17.61 7.16
N ALA A 80 2.84 17.06 7.94
CA ALA A 80 3.28 15.68 7.78
C ALA A 80 2.16 14.65 8.01
N VAL A 81 1.24 14.90 8.95
CA VAL A 81 0.05 14.04 9.17
C VAL A 81 -0.87 14.06 7.95
N LEU A 82 -1.08 15.22 7.34
CA LEU A 82 -1.92 15.35 6.13
C LEU A 82 -1.27 14.73 4.91
N GLU A 83 0.03 14.94 4.73
CA GLU A 83 0.81 14.31 3.66
C GLU A 83 0.76 12.78 3.74
N ASP A 84 0.93 12.23 4.94
CA ASP A 84 0.84 10.80 5.18
C ASP A 84 -0.57 10.26 4.91
N LEU A 85 -1.61 10.98 5.36
CA LEU A 85 -3.01 10.65 5.03
C LEU A 85 -3.27 10.68 3.52
N PHE A 86 -2.80 11.69 2.82
CA PHE A 86 -3.00 11.81 1.37
C PHE A 86 -2.29 10.69 0.62
N SER A 87 -1.10 10.30 1.05
CA SER A 87 -0.37 9.17 0.48
C SER A 87 -1.18 7.87 0.58
N ILE A 88 -1.77 7.58 1.74
CA ILE A 88 -2.58 6.36 1.91
C ILE A 88 -3.93 6.42 1.18
N LEU A 89 -4.43 7.62 0.90
CA LEU A 89 -5.61 7.83 0.06
C LEU A 89 -5.28 7.77 -1.45
N GLY A 90 -4.03 7.52 -1.79
CA GLY A 90 -3.58 7.42 -3.18
C GLY A 90 -3.63 8.77 -3.90
N ARG A 91 -3.33 9.86 -3.22
CA ARG A 91 -3.22 11.18 -3.85
C ARG A 91 -1.79 11.39 -4.33
N ASP A 92 -1.68 12.07 -5.45
CA ASP A 92 -0.40 12.37 -6.06
C ASP A 92 0.45 13.24 -5.12
N PRO A 93 1.70 12.86 -4.83
CA PRO A 93 2.64 13.66 -4.04
C PRO A 93 2.84 15.09 -4.60
N GLU A 94 2.79 15.28 -5.92
CA GLU A 94 2.90 16.61 -6.53
C GLU A 94 1.74 17.53 -6.15
N GLN A 95 0.54 16.98 -5.96
CA GLN A 95 -0.60 17.77 -5.47
C GLN A 95 -0.43 18.15 -3.99
N VAL A 96 0.29 17.37 -3.23
CA VAL A 96 0.62 17.66 -1.83
C VAL A 96 1.64 18.81 -1.75
N GLU A 97 2.55 18.93 -2.71
CA GLU A 97 3.49 20.07 -2.77
C GLU A 97 2.79 21.42 -2.90
N GLN A 98 1.62 21.46 -3.55
CA GLN A 98 0.80 22.67 -3.66
C GLN A 98 0.23 23.13 -2.30
N LEU A 99 0.26 22.27 -1.29
CA LEU A 99 -0.19 22.59 0.06
C LEU A 99 0.90 23.28 0.90
N LYS A 100 2.14 23.40 0.43
CA LYS A 100 3.27 23.98 1.19
C LYS A 100 3.07 25.43 1.58
N ASP A 101 2.25 26.17 0.82
CA ASP A 101 1.94 27.57 1.07
C ASP A 101 0.74 27.79 2.02
N ILE A 102 0.16 26.69 2.54
CA ILE A 102 -1.02 26.75 3.40
C ILE A 102 -0.61 26.92 4.87
N ASP A 103 -1.29 27.82 5.56
CA ASP A 103 -1.22 27.89 7.02
C ASP A 103 -1.97 26.69 7.65
N PHE A 104 -1.20 25.64 7.93
CA PHE A 104 -1.76 24.39 8.47
C PHE A 104 -2.36 24.56 9.86
N LEU A 105 -1.86 25.48 10.68
CA LEU A 105 -2.47 25.73 12.01
C LEU A 105 -3.87 26.31 11.87
N LYS A 106 -4.11 27.06 10.80
CA LYS A 106 -5.42 27.67 10.54
C LYS A 106 -6.38 26.74 9.80
N PHE A 107 -5.90 26.03 8.78
CA PHE A 107 -6.74 25.29 7.85
C PHE A 107 -6.53 23.76 7.88
N GLY A 108 -5.50 23.27 8.59
CA GLY A 108 -5.13 21.86 8.56
C GLY A 108 -6.21 20.91 9.05
N MET A 109 -6.95 21.29 10.09
CA MET A 109 -8.07 20.48 10.59
C MET A 109 -9.24 20.43 9.58
N GLU A 110 -9.54 21.54 8.92
CA GLU A 110 -10.58 21.59 7.88
C GLU A 110 -10.18 20.77 6.65
N LEU A 111 -8.90 20.80 6.28
CA LEU A 111 -8.36 19.97 5.19
C LEU A 111 -8.41 18.47 5.53
N LEU A 112 -8.11 18.11 6.77
CA LEU A 112 -8.24 16.72 7.25
C LEU A 112 -9.68 16.23 7.11
N GLU A 113 -10.64 17.00 7.62
CA GLU A 113 -12.06 16.64 7.55
C GLU A 113 -12.57 16.60 6.11
N ALA A 114 -12.16 17.54 5.27
CA ALA A 114 -12.50 17.55 3.85
C ALA A 114 -11.93 16.32 3.12
N ALA A 115 -10.68 15.93 3.44
CA ALA A 115 -10.07 14.74 2.87
C ALA A 115 -10.80 13.46 3.26
N LEU A 116 -11.09 13.27 4.56
CA LEU A 116 -11.81 12.09 5.08
C LEU A 116 -13.29 12.09 4.65
N SER A 117 -13.91 13.28 4.55
CA SER A 117 -15.26 13.37 4.01
C SER A 117 -15.31 12.98 2.54
N ARG A 118 -14.36 13.41 1.74
CA ARG A 118 -14.30 13.09 0.31
C ARG A 118 -13.92 11.62 0.06
N ASP A 119 -12.96 11.08 0.81
CA ASP A 119 -12.40 9.74 0.63
C ASP A 119 -12.39 8.97 1.96
N PRO A 120 -13.54 8.50 2.47
CA PRO A 120 -13.61 7.79 3.74
C PRO A 120 -12.70 6.57 3.76
N LEU A 121 -12.03 6.35 4.90
CA LEU A 121 -11.19 5.16 5.10
C LEU A 121 -12.04 3.90 5.30
N ASN A 122 -13.26 4.07 5.85
CA ASN A 122 -14.21 2.96 5.97
C ASN A 122 -14.77 2.58 4.59
N PRO A 123 -14.58 1.34 4.12
CA PRO A 123 -14.99 0.91 2.79
C PRO A 123 -16.51 0.89 2.60
N ASP A 124 -17.29 0.68 3.66
CA ASP A 124 -18.77 0.70 3.57
C ASP A 124 -19.27 2.13 3.34
N VAL A 125 -18.78 3.08 4.14
CA VAL A 125 -19.11 4.50 3.99
C VAL A 125 -18.65 5.04 2.64
N TRP A 126 -17.46 4.62 2.19
CA TRP A 126 -16.94 4.97 0.86
C TRP A 126 -17.86 4.44 -0.23
N TRP A 127 -18.33 3.18 -0.14
CA TRP A 127 -19.19 2.56 -1.12
C TRP A 127 -20.60 3.22 -1.16
N GLU A 128 -21.17 3.53 0.00
CA GLU A 128 -22.44 4.24 0.10
C GLU A 128 -22.35 5.62 -0.57
N LYS A 129 -21.28 6.37 -0.32
CA LYS A 129 -21.06 7.67 -0.94
C LYS A 129 -20.86 7.57 -2.45
N LEU A 130 -20.11 6.57 -2.93
CA LEU A 130 -19.90 6.35 -4.36
C LEU A 130 -21.22 6.10 -5.12
N ASN A 131 -22.16 5.42 -4.48
CA ASN A 131 -23.47 5.10 -5.07
C ASN A 131 -24.54 6.17 -4.85
N SER A 132 -24.30 7.16 -3.99
CA SER A 132 -25.23 8.23 -3.73
C SER A 132 -25.19 9.25 -4.87
N SER A 133 -26.29 9.47 -5.54
CA SER A 133 -26.40 10.42 -6.63
C SER A 133 -26.10 11.85 -6.14
N GLY A 134 -25.09 12.48 -6.72
CA GLY A 134 -24.73 13.89 -6.42
C GLY A 134 -23.59 14.07 -5.45
N THR A 135 -22.80 13.05 -5.14
CA THR A 135 -21.62 13.17 -4.30
C THR A 135 -20.37 13.64 -5.07
N GLU A 136 -19.53 14.43 -4.38
CA GLU A 136 -18.26 14.95 -4.91
C GLU A 136 -17.17 13.87 -5.13
N ILE A 137 -17.45 12.61 -4.79
CA ILE A 137 -16.47 11.51 -4.82
C ILE A 137 -16.15 11.02 -6.24
N GLY A 138 -16.97 11.42 -7.21
CA GLY A 138 -16.88 10.87 -8.56
C GLY A 138 -17.68 9.55 -8.69
N ASN A 139 -17.65 8.99 -9.88
CA ASN A 139 -18.31 7.74 -10.17
C ASN A 139 -17.33 6.56 -10.14
N LEU A 140 -17.87 5.34 -10.24
CA LEU A 140 -17.06 4.12 -10.25
C LEU A 140 -16.01 4.10 -11.38
N ALA A 141 -16.32 4.68 -12.55
CA ALA A 141 -15.40 4.75 -13.67
C ALA A 141 -14.17 5.63 -13.34
N GLU A 142 -14.39 6.76 -12.68
CA GLU A 142 -13.29 7.63 -12.21
C GLU A 142 -12.41 6.94 -11.16
N PHE A 143 -13.04 6.17 -10.26
CA PHE A 143 -12.29 5.36 -9.30
C PHE A 143 -11.41 4.31 -10.00
N VAL A 144 -11.94 3.61 -11.00
CA VAL A 144 -11.20 2.62 -11.80
C VAL A 144 -10.01 3.28 -12.51
N GLU A 145 -10.23 4.42 -13.17
CA GLU A 145 -9.16 5.15 -13.85
C GLU A 145 -8.11 5.68 -12.86
N ARG A 146 -8.53 6.10 -11.68
CA ARG A 146 -7.62 6.47 -10.60
C ARG A 146 -6.78 5.27 -10.15
N CYS A 147 -7.38 4.11 -9.93
CA CYS A 147 -6.66 2.89 -9.56
C CYS A 147 -5.61 2.47 -10.59
N LYS A 148 -5.86 2.72 -11.88
CA LYS A 148 -4.90 2.39 -12.96
C LYS A 148 -3.69 3.33 -13.01
N ARG A 149 -3.79 4.52 -12.41
CA ARG A 149 -2.73 5.53 -12.42
C ARG A 149 -1.90 5.56 -11.15
N LEU A 150 -2.45 5.08 -10.03
CA LEU A 150 -1.82 5.17 -8.72
C LEU A 150 -0.76 4.11 -8.50
N ASP A 151 0.25 4.47 -7.71
CA ASP A 151 1.24 3.55 -7.18
C ASP A 151 0.76 2.97 -5.84
N PHE A 152 0.57 1.66 -5.80
CA PHE A 152 0.11 0.93 -4.61
C PHE A 152 1.22 0.15 -3.91
N ARG A 153 2.48 0.57 -4.05
CA ARG A 153 3.61 -0.04 -3.30
C ARG A 153 3.53 0.25 -1.81
N ASP A 154 2.95 1.39 -1.39
CA ASP A 154 2.62 1.61 0.03
C ASP A 154 1.62 0.56 0.51
N GLN A 155 2.00 -0.16 1.57
CA GLN A 155 1.18 -1.22 2.15
C GLN A 155 -0.18 -0.72 2.61
N ARG A 156 -0.25 0.46 3.19
CA ARG A 156 -1.45 1.03 3.78
C ARG A 156 -2.44 1.43 2.70
N ALA A 157 -1.95 2.11 1.65
CA ALA A 157 -2.75 2.43 0.47
C ALA A 157 -3.28 1.14 -0.19
N ASN A 158 -2.42 0.15 -0.40
CA ASN A 158 -2.80 -1.13 -0.99
C ASN A 158 -3.92 -1.83 -0.18
N ILE A 159 -3.85 -1.84 1.15
CA ILE A 159 -4.88 -2.42 2.03
C ILE A 159 -6.20 -1.65 1.93
N ILE A 160 -6.18 -0.31 1.96
CA ILE A 160 -7.40 0.51 1.87
C ILE A 160 -8.10 0.26 0.53
N PHE A 161 -7.35 0.28 -0.56
CA PHE A 161 -7.93 0.05 -1.88
C PHE A 161 -8.38 -1.41 -2.05
N SER A 162 -7.68 -2.38 -1.49
CA SER A 162 -8.13 -3.79 -1.47
C SER A 162 -9.51 -3.92 -0.83
N ARG A 163 -9.74 -3.26 0.30
CA ARG A 163 -11.05 -3.26 0.98
C ARG A 163 -12.14 -2.58 0.17
N ARG A 164 -11.80 -1.50 -0.55
CA ARG A 164 -12.75 -0.80 -1.43
C ARG A 164 -13.16 -1.67 -2.61
N ILE A 165 -12.22 -2.33 -3.27
CA ILE A 165 -12.56 -3.21 -4.41
C ILE A 165 -13.36 -4.45 -3.99
N GLU A 166 -13.28 -4.88 -2.74
CA GLU A 166 -14.18 -5.92 -2.22
C GLU A 166 -15.64 -5.51 -2.25
N ARG A 167 -15.96 -4.23 -1.98
CA ARG A 167 -17.32 -3.72 -2.10
C ARG A 167 -17.80 -3.76 -3.55
N ILE A 168 -16.92 -3.54 -4.51
CA ILE A 168 -17.20 -3.71 -5.94
C ILE A 168 -17.53 -5.17 -6.24
N ARG A 169 -16.75 -6.12 -5.71
CA ARG A 169 -17.06 -7.55 -5.82
C ARG A 169 -18.43 -7.90 -5.23
N ASP A 170 -18.71 -7.41 -4.03
CA ASP A 170 -19.93 -7.71 -3.29
C ASP A 170 -21.18 -7.11 -3.97
N SER A 171 -21.00 -6.10 -4.83
CA SER A 171 -22.05 -5.56 -5.71
C SER A 171 -22.29 -6.40 -6.98
N GLY A 172 -21.56 -7.50 -7.15
CA GLY A 172 -21.68 -8.38 -8.31
C GLY A 172 -20.78 -8.06 -9.50
N GLN A 173 -19.95 -7.02 -9.42
CA GLN A 173 -19.02 -6.63 -10.49
C GLN A 173 -17.71 -7.43 -10.41
N THR A 174 -17.83 -8.73 -10.63
CA THR A 174 -16.78 -9.73 -10.41
C THR A 174 -15.56 -9.52 -11.30
N GLU A 175 -15.77 -9.27 -12.59
CA GLU A 175 -14.65 -9.08 -13.54
C GLU A 175 -13.87 -7.80 -13.24
N LEU A 176 -14.56 -6.72 -12.86
CA LEU A 176 -13.92 -5.48 -12.46
C LEU A 176 -13.09 -5.66 -11.19
N PHE A 177 -13.60 -6.42 -10.21
CA PHE A 177 -12.83 -6.78 -9.02
C PHE A 177 -11.55 -7.54 -9.40
N ILE A 178 -11.63 -8.52 -10.30
CA ILE A 178 -10.47 -9.31 -10.76
C ILE A 178 -9.43 -8.39 -11.41
N GLU A 179 -9.86 -7.47 -12.28
CA GLU A 179 -8.97 -6.52 -12.95
C GLU A 179 -8.23 -5.64 -11.91
N LEU A 180 -8.97 -5.02 -11.00
CA LEU A 180 -8.40 -4.13 -9.99
C LEU A 180 -7.55 -4.88 -8.95
N ALA A 181 -7.96 -6.09 -8.53
CA ALA A 181 -7.17 -6.92 -7.62
C ALA A 181 -5.83 -7.29 -8.24
N ARG A 182 -5.80 -7.65 -9.53
CA ARG A 182 -4.57 -7.94 -10.25
C ARG A 182 -3.65 -6.71 -10.33
N ASN A 183 -4.22 -5.52 -10.54
CA ASN A 183 -3.44 -4.28 -10.52
C ASN A 183 -2.80 -4.02 -9.13
N LEU A 184 -3.58 -4.11 -8.06
CA LEU A 184 -3.07 -3.94 -6.69
C LEU A 184 -1.99 -4.97 -6.35
N LEU A 185 -2.16 -6.22 -6.75
CA LEU A 185 -1.20 -7.31 -6.54
C LEU A 185 0.06 -7.15 -7.39
N ALA A 186 -0.03 -6.56 -8.59
CA ALA A 186 1.12 -6.24 -9.43
C ALA A 186 2.06 -5.23 -8.74
N HIS A 187 1.49 -4.23 -8.05
CA HIS A 187 2.26 -3.27 -7.26
C HIS A 187 2.80 -3.87 -5.94
N ARG A 188 2.03 -4.77 -5.31
CA ARG A 188 2.39 -5.38 -4.05
C ARG A 188 2.09 -6.89 -4.02
N PRO A 189 2.99 -7.71 -4.59
CA PRO A 189 2.81 -9.16 -4.62
C PRO A 189 2.74 -9.84 -3.25
N GLN A 190 3.26 -9.18 -2.19
CA GLN A 190 3.24 -9.71 -0.83
C GLN A 190 1.87 -9.58 -0.12
N ASN A 191 0.86 -8.97 -0.73
CA ASN A 191 -0.49 -8.87 -0.15
C ASN A 191 -1.20 -10.24 -0.22
N HIS A 192 -0.86 -11.13 0.73
CA HIS A 192 -1.37 -12.49 0.80
C HIS A 192 -2.88 -12.56 1.08
N GLU A 193 -3.46 -11.55 1.71
CA GLU A 193 -4.91 -11.47 1.97
C GLU A 193 -5.67 -11.29 0.66
N LEU A 194 -5.24 -10.36 -0.18
CA LEU A 194 -5.87 -10.13 -1.47
C LEU A 194 -5.66 -11.33 -2.42
N TRP A 195 -4.48 -11.98 -2.39
CA TRP A 195 -4.26 -13.24 -3.11
C TRP A 195 -5.24 -14.31 -2.68
N HIS A 196 -5.48 -14.44 -1.37
CA HIS A 196 -6.42 -15.43 -0.83
C HIS A 196 -7.87 -15.14 -1.26
N GLU A 197 -8.30 -13.88 -1.22
CA GLU A 197 -9.63 -13.48 -1.67
C GLU A 197 -9.82 -13.70 -3.18
N LEU A 198 -8.81 -13.38 -3.97
CA LEU A 198 -8.83 -13.65 -5.41
C LEU A 198 -8.91 -15.15 -5.69
N GLY A 199 -8.16 -15.97 -4.95
CA GLY A 199 -8.22 -17.43 -5.03
C GLY A 199 -9.59 -18.00 -4.71
N ARG A 200 -10.23 -17.51 -3.64
CA ARG A 200 -11.61 -17.88 -3.27
C ARG A 200 -12.62 -17.51 -4.37
N LEU A 201 -12.44 -16.36 -4.99
CA LEU A 201 -13.31 -15.95 -6.08
C LEU A 201 -13.15 -16.86 -7.29
N TYR A 202 -11.90 -17.16 -7.71
CA TYR A 202 -11.64 -18.09 -8.80
C TYR A 202 -12.19 -19.51 -8.51
N GLU A 203 -12.07 -19.99 -7.26
CA GLU A 203 -12.67 -21.25 -6.84
C GLU A 203 -14.21 -21.25 -7.03
N ARG A 204 -14.90 -20.15 -6.65
CA ARG A 204 -16.35 -20.00 -6.86
C ARG A 204 -16.76 -19.94 -8.33
N LEU A 205 -15.89 -19.36 -9.17
CA LEU A 205 -16.09 -19.29 -10.63
C LEU A 205 -15.68 -20.57 -11.36
N ASN A 206 -15.27 -21.62 -10.64
CA ASN A 206 -14.72 -22.87 -11.18
C ASN A 206 -13.46 -22.66 -12.07
N ARG A 207 -12.76 -21.55 -11.88
CA ARG A 207 -11.45 -21.27 -12.52
C ARG A 207 -10.36 -21.91 -11.68
N THR A 208 -10.24 -23.24 -11.81
CA THR A 208 -9.44 -24.09 -10.90
C THR A 208 -7.93 -23.81 -10.97
N GLU A 209 -7.42 -23.53 -12.16
CA GLU A 209 -5.98 -23.24 -12.36
C GLU A 209 -5.59 -21.92 -11.69
N GLU A 210 -6.35 -20.87 -11.93
CA GLU A 210 -6.09 -19.55 -11.33
C GLU A 210 -6.28 -19.56 -9.82
N ALA A 211 -7.28 -20.28 -9.32
CA ALA A 211 -7.47 -20.48 -7.89
C ALA A 211 -6.24 -21.16 -7.26
N TRP A 212 -5.74 -22.23 -7.89
CA TRP A 212 -4.56 -22.93 -7.43
C TRP A 212 -3.32 -22.02 -7.39
N ILE A 213 -3.09 -21.23 -8.45
CA ILE A 213 -1.95 -20.30 -8.51
C ILE A 213 -2.01 -19.28 -7.36
N CYS A 214 -3.20 -18.73 -7.08
CA CYS A 214 -3.39 -17.80 -5.99
C CYS A 214 -3.08 -18.44 -4.63
N TYR A 215 -3.61 -19.62 -4.36
CA TYR A 215 -3.38 -20.33 -3.09
C TYR A 215 -1.95 -20.81 -2.94
N ASP A 216 -1.30 -21.23 -4.03
CA ASP A 216 0.12 -21.61 -4.03
C ASP A 216 1.00 -20.41 -3.69
N HIS A 217 0.68 -19.23 -4.24
CA HIS A 217 1.40 -18.01 -3.91
C HIS A 217 1.21 -17.62 -2.44
N VAL A 218 -0.02 -17.69 -1.90
CA VAL A 218 -0.29 -17.46 -0.46
C VAL A 218 0.53 -18.40 0.42
N GLN A 219 0.56 -19.70 0.11
CA GLN A 219 1.31 -20.68 0.89
C GLN A 219 2.83 -20.49 0.78
N THR A 220 3.32 -19.97 -0.35
CA THR A 220 4.72 -19.60 -0.52
C THR A 220 5.09 -18.39 0.34
N LEU A 221 4.23 -17.36 0.41
CA LEU A 221 4.43 -16.18 1.25
C LEU A 221 4.27 -16.48 2.75
N ARG A 222 3.36 -17.41 3.08
CA ARG A 222 3.04 -17.81 4.45
C ARG A 222 3.21 -19.31 4.61
N THR A 223 4.42 -19.74 4.91
CA THR A 223 4.81 -21.16 5.04
C THR A 223 4.02 -21.93 6.11
N HIS A 224 3.38 -21.23 7.05
CA HIS A 224 2.52 -21.84 8.08
C HIS A 224 1.06 -22.01 7.62
N SER A 225 0.70 -21.53 6.44
CA SER A 225 -0.65 -21.60 5.90
C SER A 225 -0.77 -22.81 4.97
N ASN A 226 -1.82 -23.60 5.14
CA ASN A 226 -2.08 -24.81 4.34
C ASN A 226 -3.18 -24.58 3.28
N VAL A 227 -3.42 -23.34 2.88
CA VAL A 227 -4.57 -22.97 2.02
C VAL A 227 -4.57 -23.69 0.68
N ARG A 228 -3.40 -23.88 0.07
CA ARG A 228 -3.27 -24.65 -1.18
C ARG A 228 -3.63 -26.12 -0.96
N ASP A 229 -3.10 -26.72 0.10
CA ASP A 229 -3.29 -28.14 0.38
C ASP A 229 -4.75 -28.42 0.78
N GLU A 230 -5.38 -27.51 1.52
CA GLU A 230 -6.81 -27.56 1.81
C GLU A 230 -7.66 -27.40 0.54
N TYR A 231 -7.28 -26.49 -0.38
CA TYR A 231 -7.94 -26.36 -1.66
C TYR A 231 -7.86 -27.64 -2.49
N MET A 232 -6.65 -28.25 -2.55
CA MET A 232 -6.45 -29.53 -3.23
C MET A 232 -7.33 -30.64 -2.65
N SER A 233 -7.44 -30.71 -1.32
CA SER A 233 -8.31 -31.67 -0.64
C SER A 233 -9.78 -31.46 -1.00
N ARG A 234 -10.27 -30.19 -1.01
CA ARG A 234 -11.64 -29.86 -1.45
C ARG A 234 -11.89 -30.24 -2.91
N LEU A 235 -10.89 -30.00 -3.78
CA LEU A 235 -11.00 -30.29 -5.20
C LEU A 235 -11.09 -31.81 -5.43
N THR A 236 -10.22 -32.59 -4.79
CA THR A 236 -10.23 -34.05 -4.85
C THR A 236 -11.57 -34.63 -4.37
N SER A 237 -12.09 -34.14 -3.24
CA SER A 237 -13.39 -34.57 -2.72
C SER A 237 -14.57 -34.28 -3.65
N LYS A 238 -14.51 -33.17 -4.41
CA LYS A 238 -15.51 -32.86 -5.44
C LYS A 238 -15.39 -33.76 -6.66
N MET A 239 -14.20 -34.23 -6.98
CA MET A 239 -13.91 -35.08 -8.15
C MET A 239 -14.20 -36.56 -7.91
N ASP A 240 -14.01 -37.06 -6.69
CA ASP A 240 -14.30 -38.46 -6.32
C ASP A 240 -15.77 -38.84 -6.50
N GLY A 241 -16.67 -37.83 -6.55
CA GLY A 241 -18.09 -38.03 -6.89
C GLY A 241 -18.40 -38.07 -8.39
N ASN A 242 -17.46 -37.70 -9.26
CA ASN A 242 -17.67 -37.61 -10.73
C ASN A 242 -16.46 -38.23 -11.47
N ASN A 243 -16.56 -39.43 -11.82
CA ASN A 243 -15.58 -40.43 -12.23
C ASN A 243 -14.81 -40.16 -13.56
N LYS A 244 -14.38 -38.93 -13.96
CA LYS A 244 -13.76 -38.80 -15.29
C LYS A 244 -12.54 -37.91 -15.50
N GLN A 245 -12.14 -37.04 -14.62
CA GLN A 245 -10.89 -36.27 -14.85
C GLN A 245 -10.14 -35.99 -13.55
N SER A 246 -8.96 -36.59 -13.41
CA SER A 246 -8.02 -36.19 -12.35
C SER A 246 -7.47 -34.80 -12.70
N TRP A 247 -7.68 -33.84 -11.81
CA TRP A 247 -7.04 -32.54 -11.94
C TRP A 247 -5.53 -32.65 -11.71
N THR A 248 -4.75 -32.02 -12.57
CA THR A 248 -3.31 -31.92 -12.40
C THR A 248 -2.95 -30.50 -12.06
N LYS A 249 -2.03 -30.32 -11.07
CA LYS A 249 -1.54 -28.96 -10.74
C LYS A 249 -0.98 -28.27 -11.99
N PRO A 250 -1.19 -26.95 -12.15
CA PRO A 250 -0.57 -26.21 -13.23
C PRO A 250 0.96 -26.33 -13.20
N PRO A 251 1.64 -26.40 -14.33
CA PRO A 251 3.10 -26.41 -14.38
C PRO A 251 3.66 -25.09 -13.81
N ILE A 252 4.85 -25.15 -13.22
CA ILE A 252 5.54 -24.00 -12.62
C ILE A 252 5.72 -22.86 -13.65
N SER A 253 5.95 -23.20 -14.92
CA SER A 253 6.04 -22.22 -16.02
C SER A 253 4.79 -21.31 -16.13
N LYS A 254 3.59 -21.84 -15.94
CA LYS A 254 2.37 -21.02 -15.96
C LYS A 254 2.27 -20.08 -14.76
N ARG A 255 2.80 -20.46 -13.60
CA ARG A 255 2.87 -19.57 -12.43
C ARG A 255 3.79 -18.38 -12.70
N GLU A 256 4.98 -18.62 -13.23
CA GLU A 256 5.94 -17.57 -13.59
C GLU A 256 5.38 -16.64 -14.68
N GLU A 257 4.72 -17.21 -15.68
CA GLU A 257 4.02 -16.43 -16.71
C GLU A 257 2.93 -15.54 -16.11
N PHE A 258 2.11 -16.08 -15.20
CA PHE A 258 1.07 -15.31 -14.51
C PHE A 258 1.66 -14.18 -13.68
N LEU A 259 2.69 -14.43 -12.89
CA LEU A 259 3.37 -13.41 -12.08
C LEU A 259 4.07 -12.37 -12.96
N SER A 260 4.68 -12.79 -14.08
CA SER A 260 5.29 -11.88 -15.03
C SER A 260 4.27 -10.94 -15.69
N GLN A 261 3.09 -11.43 -16.05
CA GLN A 261 1.98 -10.60 -16.53
C GLN A 261 1.53 -9.56 -15.49
N MET A 262 1.53 -9.94 -14.21
CA MET A 262 1.21 -9.02 -13.10
C MET A 262 2.26 -7.92 -12.96
N VAL A 263 3.54 -8.26 -13.04
CA VAL A 263 4.65 -7.28 -13.02
C VAL A 263 4.59 -6.35 -14.23
N ALA A 264 4.27 -6.88 -15.42
CA ALA A 264 4.11 -6.07 -16.63
C ALA A 264 2.95 -5.05 -16.54
N LEU A 265 1.90 -5.37 -15.77
CA LEU A 265 0.83 -4.41 -15.48
C LEU A 265 1.34 -3.24 -14.62
N ALA A 266 2.11 -3.52 -13.58
CA ALA A 266 2.72 -2.48 -12.74
C ALA A 266 3.69 -1.59 -13.52
N SER A 267 4.52 -2.18 -14.39
CA SER A 267 5.48 -1.43 -15.22
C SER A 267 4.80 -0.44 -16.18
N ARG A 268 3.60 -0.77 -16.69
CA ARG A 268 2.84 0.13 -17.57
C ARG A 268 2.36 1.39 -16.87
N VAL A 269 2.16 1.35 -15.57
CA VAL A 269 1.79 2.52 -14.76
C VAL A 269 2.98 3.45 -14.61
N SER A 270 4.16 2.91 -14.29
CA SER A 270 5.39 3.70 -14.12
C SER A 270 5.87 4.40 -15.42
N ILE A 271 5.58 3.83 -16.60
CA ILE A 271 6.00 4.43 -17.88
C ILE A 271 5.14 5.64 -18.28
N LYS A 272 3.89 5.73 -17.82
CA LYS A 272 3.02 6.88 -18.14
C LYS A 272 3.42 8.15 -17.42
N GLU A 273 4.01 8.06 -16.24
CA GLU A 273 4.51 9.24 -15.48
C GLU A 273 5.81 9.82 -16.06
N THR A 274 6.55 9.03 -16.86
CA THR A 274 7.83 9.47 -17.44
C THR A 274 7.70 10.05 -18.87
N THR A 275 6.53 9.97 -19.49
CA THR A 275 6.37 10.30 -20.93
C THR A 275 6.00 11.78 -21.17
N GLU A 276 5.68 12.56 -20.15
CA GLU A 276 5.34 13.99 -20.31
C GLU A 276 6.53 14.96 -20.14
N VAL A 277 7.74 14.49 -19.84
CA VAL A 277 8.91 15.38 -19.58
C VAL A 277 10.16 15.06 -20.40
N ILE A 278 10.16 14.11 -21.34
CA ILE A 278 11.36 13.85 -22.15
C ILE A 278 11.02 13.78 -23.63
N GLU A 279 10.86 14.93 -24.28
CA GLU A 279 11.39 15.13 -25.62
C GLU A 279 12.75 15.81 -25.51
N GLU A 280 13.76 15.17 -26.09
CA GLU A 280 15.18 15.49 -26.21
C GLU A 280 16.08 14.91 -25.08
N VAL A 281 16.67 13.78 -25.31
CA VAL A 281 18.11 13.52 -25.57
C VAL A 281 18.33 12.02 -25.79
N SER A 282 18.95 11.74 -26.91
CA SER A 282 19.40 10.43 -27.40
C SER A 282 20.43 9.74 -26.49
N ASP A 283 20.33 8.38 -26.51
CA ASP A 283 21.42 7.42 -26.28
C ASP A 283 22.06 7.33 -24.89
N ALA A 284 21.57 6.37 -24.13
CA ALA A 284 22.22 5.34 -23.32
C ALA A 284 21.29 4.93 -22.17
N ASN A 285 20.82 3.69 -22.20
CA ASN A 285 20.03 3.05 -21.14
C ASN A 285 20.90 2.73 -19.91
N PHE A 286 21.31 3.73 -19.15
CA PHE A 286 21.88 3.51 -17.84
C PHE A 286 20.80 3.63 -16.78
N SER A 287 20.77 2.69 -15.82
CA SER A 287 19.85 2.77 -14.70
C SER A 287 20.15 4.03 -13.86
N LYS A 288 19.15 4.57 -13.15
CA LYS A 288 19.35 5.73 -12.24
C LYS A 288 20.49 5.50 -11.24
N ASP A 289 20.65 4.28 -10.77
CA ASP A 289 21.67 3.89 -9.82
C ASP A 289 23.06 3.85 -10.47
N GLU A 290 23.15 3.45 -11.72
CA GLU A 290 24.38 3.45 -12.50
C GLU A 290 24.84 4.88 -12.81
N GLN A 291 23.94 5.76 -13.22
CA GLN A 291 24.22 7.18 -13.38
C GLN A 291 24.72 7.85 -12.10
N ASN A 292 24.14 7.48 -10.96
CA ASN A 292 24.56 7.97 -9.67
C ASN A 292 25.98 7.47 -9.30
N LEU A 293 26.28 6.20 -9.57
CA LEU A 293 27.63 5.65 -9.36
C LEU A 293 28.68 6.33 -10.25
N ILE A 294 28.38 6.51 -11.53
CA ILE A 294 29.26 7.24 -12.47
C ILE A 294 29.52 8.67 -11.97
N ARG A 295 28.48 9.36 -11.46
CA ARG A 295 28.61 10.70 -10.92
C ARG A 295 29.52 10.73 -9.69
N LEU A 296 29.35 9.82 -8.74
CA LEU A 296 30.14 9.71 -7.52
C LEU A 296 31.62 9.42 -7.83
N ILE A 297 31.91 8.53 -8.77
CA ILE A 297 33.28 8.23 -9.22
C ILE A 297 33.91 9.44 -9.89
N ASN A 298 33.19 10.13 -10.78
CA ASN A 298 33.65 11.34 -11.43
C ASN A 298 33.94 12.50 -10.44
N GLN A 299 33.15 12.56 -9.35
CA GLN A 299 33.39 13.52 -8.24
C GLN A 299 34.50 13.09 -7.29
N LYS A 300 35.11 11.91 -7.52
CA LYS A 300 36.11 11.27 -6.65
C LYS A 300 35.60 11.00 -5.24
N ASP A 301 34.30 10.89 -5.04
CA ASP A 301 33.71 10.45 -3.79
C ASP A 301 33.66 8.90 -3.74
N TYR A 302 34.86 8.34 -3.68
CA TYR A 302 35.06 6.89 -3.70
C TYR A 302 34.46 6.18 -2.49
N SER A 303 34.33 6.90 -1.36
CA SER A 303 33.70 6.35 -0.14
C SER A 303 32.23 6.06 -0.34
N GLU A 304 31.48 7.04 -0.81
CA GLU A 304 30.04 6.89 -1.06
C GLU A 304 29.78 5.93 -2.24
N ALA A 305 30.58 6.04 -3.31
CA ALA A 305 30.53 5.13 -4.45
C ALA A 305 30.71 3.66 -4.02
N PHE A 306 31.66 3.38 -3.12
CA PHE A 306 31.92 2.05 -2.60
C PHE A 306 30.69 1.47 -1.85
N PHE A 307 30.05 2.24 -0.99
CA PHE A 307 28.86 1.79 -0.25
C PHE A 307 27.66 1.55 -1.17
N VAL A 308 27.45 2.44 -2.15
CA VAL A 308 26.35 2.30 -3.12
C VAL A 308 26.56 1.06 -4.00
N ALA A 309 27.77 0.90 -4.58
CA ALA A 309 28.09 -0.24 -5.41
C ALA A 309 28.01 -1.57 -4.63
N ARG A 310 28.50 -1.62 -3.40
CA ARG A 310 28.40 -2.80 -2.53
C ARG A 310 26.96 -3.21 -2.24
N ARG A 311 26.07 -2.24 -2.02
CA ARG A 311 24.66 -2.48 -1.82
C ARG A 311 24.01 -3.10 -3.07
N LEU A 312 24.30 -2.55 -4.25
CA LEU A 312 23.77 -3.02 -5.53
C LEU A 312 24.25 -4.44 -5.87
N VAL A 313 25.54 -4.72 -5.65
CA VAL A 313 26.06 -6.10 -5.80
C VAL A 313 25.36 -7.07 -4.83
N ALA A 314 25.09 -6.67 -3.60
CA ALA A 314 24.36 -7.49 -2.64
C ALA A 314 22.87 -7.70 -3.02
N GLN A 315 22.31 -6.84 -3.87
CA GLN A 315 20.98 -6.96 -4.45
C GLN A 315 20.94 -7.83 -5.72
N GLY A 316 22.11 -8.30 -6.19
CA GLY A 316 22.22 -9.16 -7.37
C GLY A 316 22.47 -8.41 -8.68
N GLU A 317 22.87 -7.13 -8.61
CA GLU A 317 23.18 -6.29 -9.76
C GLU A 317 24.66 -6.48 -10.15
N ASP A 318 24.94 -7.46 -10.99
CA ASP A 318 26.31 -7.86 -11.38
C ASP A 318 27.11 -6.73 -12.06
N TRP A 319 26.44 -5.82 -12.76
CA TRP A 319 27.09 -4.67 -13.40
C TRP A 319 27.76 -3.70 -12.41
N ALA A 320 27.25 -3.64 -11.16
CA ALA A 320 27.81 -2.78 -10.11
C ALA A 320 29.18 -3.25 -9.58
N LEU A 321 29.61 -4.45 -9.92
CA LEU A 321 30.86 -5.06 -9.49
C LEU A 321 32.08 -4.33 -10.07
N GLU A 322 31.98 -3.79 -11.26
CA GLU A 322 33.01 -3.00 -11.91
C GLU A 322 33.25 -1.67 -11.16
N TYR A 323 32.17 -0.98 -10.85
CA TYR A 323 32.20 0.27 -10.07
C TYR A 323 32.64 0.05 -8.61
N LEU A 324 32.32 -1.09 -8.01
CA LEU A 324 32.81 -1.47 -6.68
C LEU A 324 34.33 -1.60 -6.64
N ASN A 325 34.91 -2.23 -7.67
CA ASN A 325 36.35 -2.40 -7.80
C ASN A 325 37.06 -1.06 -8.04
N GLU A 326 36.48 -0.20 -8.88
CA GLU A 326 37.03 1.13 -9.16
C GLU A 326 37.00 2.02 -7.93
N ALA A 327 35.87 2.06 -7.20
CA ALA A 327 35.76 2.80 -5.94
C ALA A 327 36.75 2.29 -4.87
N ARG A 328 36.99 0.98 -4.81
CA ARG A 328 37.97 0.38 -3.90
C ARG A 328 39.41 0.78 -4.23
N LEU A 329 39.77 0.90 -5.51
CA LEU A 329 41.07 1.35 -5.95
C LEU A 329 41.28 2.84 -5.65
N GLY A 330 40.24 3.64 -5.71
CA GLY A 330 40.30 5.07 -5.39
C GLY A 330 40.38 5.39 -3.89
N LEU A 331 40.06 4.42 -3.02
CA LEU A 331 40.19 4.54 -1.55
C LEU A 331 41.57 4.19 -1.01
N ASN A 332 42.43 3.54 -1.82
CA ASN A 332 43.85 3.23 -1.48
C ASN A 332 44.76 4.30 -2.05
#